data_987c872de2525af356efbd77125c8f88
#
_entry.id   987c872de2525af356efbd77125c8f88
#
_cell.length_a   1.000
_cell.length_b   1.000
_cell.length_c   1.000
_cell.angle_alpha   90.00
_cell.angle_beta   90.00
_cell.angle_gamma   90.00
#
_symmetry.space_group_name_H-M   'P 1'
#
loop_
_entity.id
_entity.type
_entity.pdbx_description
1 polymer ?
#
loop_
_entity_poly.entity_id
_entity_poly.type
_entity_poly.pdbx_seq_one_letter_code
_entity_poly.pdbx_strand_id
1 'polypeptide(L)'
;MRPPMKRVNYNVGDKVEVCSREEGFIGSYFKATIVSCLQNEKFMIRYENLLLDDESGPLIEIINRRELRPLPPRVRNPPEFHFNQKVDVFDNDGWWLGEITSEKTLSENYYCYNVYFNTTDQTIYYPCDRIRVHHEWIYGEWILER
;
A
#
# COMPACT_ATOMS: atom_id res chain seq x y z
N MET A 1 23.91 -6.14 17.96
CA MET A 1 23.86 -4.68 17.72
C MET A 1 22.87 -4.41 16.60
N ARG A 2 21.91 -3.53 16.84
CA ARG A 2 20.97 -3.13 15.78
C ARG A 2 21.69 -2.22 14.79
N PRO A 3 21.51 -2.42 13.47
CA PRO A 3 21.97 -1.41 12.51
C PRO A 3 21.26 -0.08 12.81
N PRO A 4 21.95 1.05 12.60
CA PRO A 4 21.30 2.33 12.81
C PRO A 4 20.09 2.49 11.89
N MET A 5 18.99 2.97 12.45
CA MET A 5 17.77 3.23 11.71
C MET A 5 17.99 4.43 10.78
N LYS A 6 17.74 4.24 9.49
CA LYS A 6 17.74 5.36 8.55
C LYS A 6 16.51 6.22 8.80
N ARG A 7 16.72 7.49 9.10
CA ARG A 7 15.61 8.41 9.30
C ARG A 7 15.26 9.09 7.98
N VAL A 8 14.05 8.90 7.54
CA VAL A 8 13.52 9.57 6.36
C VAL A 8 12.89 10.89 6.79
N ASN A 9 13.24 11.97 6.09
CA ASN A 9 12.63 13.27 6.29
C ASN A 9 11.43 13.39 5.38
N TYR A 10 10.25 13.57 5.99
CA TYR A 10 9.02 13.85 5.25
C TYR A 10 8.79 15.34 5.18
N ASN A 11 8.50 15.85 4.00
CA ASN A 11 8.30 17.28 3.76
C ASN A 11 6.88 17.53 3.22
N VAL A 12 6.39 18.74 3.44
CA VAL A 12 5.10 19.16 2.87
C VAL A 12 5.14 18.99 1.36
N GLY A 13 4.08 18.40 0.81
CA GLY A 13 3.98 18.08 -0.62
C GLY A 13 4.44 16.69 -0.99
N ASP A 14 5.13 15.99 -0.10
CA ASP A 14 5.57 14.63 -0.39
C ASP A 14 4.38 13.67 -0.52
N LYS A 15 4.46 12.78 -1.51
CA LYS A 15 3.53 11.68 -1.66
C LYS A 15 4.00 10.51 -0.81
N VAL A 16 3.08 9.94 -0.06
CA VAL A 16 3.37 8.87 0.90
C VAL A 16 2.27 7.83 0.86
N GLU A 17 2.49 6.73 1.56
CA GLU A 17 1.42 5.78 1.89
C GLU A 17 1.19 5.74 3.39
N VAL A 18 -0.08 5.65 3.75
CA VAL A 18 -0.50 5.47 5.14
C VAL A 18 -0.78 4.00 5.37
N CYS A 19 -0.14 3.41 6.39
CA CYS A 19 -0.32 2.02 6.78
C CYS A 19 -1.22 2.00 8.00
N SER A 20 -2.48 1.60 7.81
CA SER A 20 -3.41 1.54 8.93
C SER A 20 -3.05 0.40 9.88
N ARG A 21 -3.17 0.67 11.19
CA ARG A 21 -3.02 -0.34 12.24
C ARG A 21 -4.37 -0.67 12.89
N GLU A 22 -5.43 -0.07 12.40
CA GLU A 22 -6.77 -0.35 12.90
C GLU A 22 -7.24 -1.73 12.44
N GLU A 23 -7.99 -2.39 13.32
CA GLU A 23 -8.57 -3.69 13.02
C GLU A 23 -9.45 -3.59 11.75
N GLY A 24 -9.33 -4.56 10.86
CA GLY A 24 -10.02 -4.56 9.57
C GLY A 24 -9.27 -3.84 8.46
N PHE A 25 -8.24 -3.04 8.78
CA PHE A 25 -7.44 -2.31 7.80
C PHE A 25 -5.97 -2.73 7.79
N ILE A 26 -5.59 -3.69 8.64
CA ILE A 26 -4.21 -4.19 8.68
C ILE A 26 -3.85 -4.80 7.33
N GLY A 27 -2.66 -4.43 6.81
CA GLY A 27 -2.24 -4.88 5.48
C GLY A 27 -2.77 -4.01 4.35
N SER A 28 -3.33 -2.84 4.66
CA SER A 28 -3.78 -1.88 3.66
C SER A 28 -2.87 -0.64 3.64
N TYR A 29 -2.75 -0.05 2.45
CA TYR A 29 -1.93 1.14 2.21
C TYR A 29 -2.72 2.14 1.39
N PHE A 30 -2.83 3.37 1.90
CA PHE A 30 -3.60 4.42 1.24
C PHE A 30 -2.67 5.57 0.87
N LYS A 31 -2.71 5.96 -0.40
CA LYS A 31 -1.88 7.05 -0.90
C LYS A 31 -2.37 8.39 -0.38
N ALA A 32 -1.43 9.22 0.06
CA ALA A 32 -1.73 10.53 0.63
C ALA A 32 -0.62 11.53 0.32
N THR A 33 -0.91 12.80 0.56
CA THR A 33 0.05 13.90 0.44
C THR A 33 0.23 14.53 1.82
N ILE A 34 1.46 14.83 2.20
CA ILE A 34 1.73 15.54 3.45
C ILE A 34 1.35 17.00 3.27
N VAL A 35 0.43 17.45 4.11
CA VAL A 35 -0.07 18.83 4.10
C VAL A 35 0.66 19.68 5.12
N SER A 36 1.01 19.12 6.28
CA SER A 36 1.69 19.85 7.35
C SER A 36 2.50 18.88 8.21
N CYS A 37 3.68 19.33 8.61
CA CYS A 37 4.53 18.62 9.57
C CYS A 37 4.28 19.20 10.96
N LEU A 38 3.79 18.37 11.87
CA LEU A 38 3.40 18.79 13.21
C LEU A 38 4.46 18.37 14.24
N GLN A 39 4.26 18.79 15.49
CA GLN A 39 5.14 18.39 16.59
C GLN A 39 4.91 16.92 16.97
N ASN A 40 5.89 16.34 17.68
CA ASN A 40 5.82 14.98 18.24
C ASN A 40 5.67 13.88 17.16
N GLU A 41 6.39 14.04 16.05
CA GLU A 41 6.41 13.04 14.97
C GLU A 41 5.02 12.78 14.39
N LYS A 42 4.20 13.82 14.28
CA LYS A 42 2.86 13.77 13.70
C LYS A 42 2.81 14.55 12.41
N PHE A 43 1.94 14.10 11.51
CA PHE A 43 1.79 14.70 10.19
C PHE A 43 0.31 14.83 9.86
N MET A 44 -0.05 15.97 9.28
CA MET A 44 -1.37 16.14 8.68
C MET A 44 -1.26 15.69 7.24
N ILE A 45 -2.11 14.75 6.84
CA ILE A 45 -2.11 14.20 5.48
C ILE A 45 -3.49 14.33 4.86
N ARG A 46 -3.50 14.41 3.54
CA ARG A 46 -4.70 14.41 2.72
C ARG A 46 -4.66 13.17 1.82
N TYR A 47 -5.67 12.33 1.95
CA TYR A 47 -5.76 11.12 1.12
C TYR A 47 -6.08 11.47 -0.33
N GLU A 48 -5.54 10.69 -1.26
CA GLU A 48 -5.79 10.86 -2.68
C GLU A 48 -7.15 10.28 -3.09
N ASN A 49 -7.52 9.14 -2.53
CA ASN A 49 -8.69 8.37 -2.95
C ASN A 49 -9.78 8.22 -1.88
N LEU A 50 -9.59 8.77 -0.69
CA LEU A 50 -10.60 8.73 0.36
C LEU A 50 -11.22 10.10 0.53
N LEU A 51 -12.54 10.12 0.67
CA LEU A 51 -13.32 11.33 0.79
C LEU A 51 -13.87 11.52 2.21
N LEU A 52 -14.21 12.74 2.55
CA LEU A 52 -14.99 13.04 3.75
C LEU A 52 -16.35 12.32 3.68
N ASP A 53 -16.99 12.11 4.84
CA ASP A 53 -18.27 11.41 4.92
C ASP A 53 -19.34 12.02 4.03
N ASP A 54 -19.34 13.34 3.86
CA ASP A 54 -20.28 14.06 3.00
C ASP A 54 -19.84 14.12 1.53
N GLU A 55 -18.71 13.48 1.20
CA GLU A 55 -18.12 13.47 -0.15
C GLU A 55 -17.76 14.84 -0.71
N SER A 56 -17.69 15.88 0.15
CA SER A 56 -17.43 17.26 -0.30
C SER A 56 -15.97 17.51 -0.64
N GLY A 57 -15.05 16.62 -0.23
CA GLY A 57 -13.61 16.78 -0.50
C GLY A 57 -12.82 15.62 0.05
N PRO A 58 -11.50 15.66 -0.14
CA PRO A 58 -10.63 14.58 0.34
C PRO A 58 -10.57 14.52 1.86
N LEU A 59 -10.45 13.30 2.39
CA LEU A 59 -10.27 13.07 3.82
C LEU A 59 -8.90 13.55 4.25
N ILE A 60 -8.87 14.28 5.37
CA ILE A 60 -7.65 14.77 6.01
C ILE A 60 -7.55 14.15 7.39
N GLU A 61 -6.39 13.62 7.75
CA GLU A 61 -6.14 13.02 9.06
C GLU A 61 -4.79 13.44 9.60
N ILE A 62 -4.64 13.39 10.93
CA ILE A 62 -3.35 13.53 11.60
C ILE A 62 -2.88 12.13 11.99
N ILE A 63 -1.69 11.77 11.56
CA ILE A 63 -1.13 10.43 11.77
C ILE A 63 0.29 10.51 12.33
N ASN A 64 0.73 9.39 12.92
CA ASN A 64 2.09 9.26 13.46
C ASN A 64 3.06 8.83 12.36
N ARG A 65 4.33 9.21 12.51
CA ARG A 65 5.41 8.82 11.59
C ARG A 65 5.42 7.30 11.34
N ARG A 66 5.19 6.49 12.35
CA ARG A 66 5.22 5.02 12.22
C ARG A 66 4.14 4.45 11.30
N GLU A 67 3.10 5.25 11.01
CA GLU A 67 2.04 4.86 10.09
C GLU A 67 2.31 5.34 8.66
N LEU A 68 3.43 6.03 8.46
CA LEU A 68 3.85 6.54 7.16
C LEU A 68 4.95 5.71 6.56
N ARG A 69 4.93 5.64 5.24
CA ARG A 69 6.06 5.15 4.46
C ARG A 69 6.14 5.93 3.15
N PRO A 70 7.32 6.03 2.53
CA PRO A 70 7.40 6.59 1.18
C PRO A 70 6.60 5.75 0.19
N LEU A 71 6.38 6.25 -1.00
CA LEU A 71 5.81 5.41 -2.05
C LEU A 71 6.78 4.26 -2.36
N PRO A 72 6.28 3.03 -2.50
CA PRO A 72 7.16 1.90 -2.79
C PRO A 72 7.80 2.04 -4.17
N PRO A 73 8.96 1.37 -4.39
CA PRO A 73 9.62 1.40 -5.68
C PRO A 73 8.69 0.88 -6.79
N ARG A 74 8.72 1.56 -7.92
CA ARG A 74 7.98 1.11 -9.09
C ARG A 74 8.76 0.02 -9.78
N VAL A 75 8.12 -1.13 -9.97
CA VAL A 75 8.69 -2.20 -10.78
C VAL A 75 8.26 -1.96 -12.22
N ARG A 76 9.23 -1.72 -13.09
CA ARG A 76 8.99 -1.58 -14.53
C ARG A 76 8.60 -2.93 -15.11
N ASN A 77 7.52 -2.96 -15.89
CA ASN A 77 6.96 -4.18 -16.47
C ASN A 77 6.62 -5.14 -15.34
N PRO A 78 5.35 -5.22 -14.92
CA PRO A 78 5.01 -6.10 -13.83
C PRO A 78 5.60 -7.48 -14.13
N PRO A 79 6.50 -7.99 -13.28
CA PRO A 79 7.02 -9.33 -13.47
C PRO A 79 5.85 -10.29 -13.44
N GLU A 80 6.00 -11.41 -14.08
CA GLU A 80 5.03 -12.47 -13.88
C GLU A 80 5.04 -12.82 -12.40
N PHE A 81 3.86 -12.81 -11.79
CA PHE A 81 3.72 -13.22 -10.41
C PHE A 81 3.71 -14.74 -10.33
N HIS A 82 4.27 -15.28 -9.26
CA HIS A 82 4.31 -16.72 -9.07
C HIS A 82 3.44 -17.14 -7.88
N PHE A 83 3.12 -18.41 -7.82
CA PHE A 83 2.29 -19.00 -6.77
C PHE A 83 2.87 -18.69 -5.39
N ASN A 84 2.01 -18.30 -4.46
CA ASN A 84 2.33 -17.89 -3.09
C ASN A 84 3.11 -16.58 -2.96
N GLN A 85 3.33 -15.84 -4.05
CA GLN A 85 3.97 -14.54 -3.95
C GLN A 85 3.05 -13.55 -3.24
N LYS A 86 3.63 -12.77 -2.32
CA LYS A 86 2.91 -11.68 -1.67
C LYS A 86 2.82 -10.49 -2.60
N VAL A 87 1.63 -9.97 -2.73
CA VAL A 87 1.31 -8.84 -3.61
C VAL A 87 0.38 -7.88 -2.89
N ASP A 88 0.30 -6.67 -3.41
CA ASP A 88 -0.75 -5.73 -3.05
C ASP A 88 -1.69 -5.57 -4.24
N VAL A 89 -2.99 -5.52 -3.98
CA VAL A 89 -4.00 -5.30 -5.00
C VAL A 89 -4.70 -3.98 -4.75
N PHE A 90 -4.85 -3.16 -5.81
CA PHE A 90 -5.58 -1.90 -5.71
C PHE A 90 -7.08 -2.16 -5.85
N ASP A 91 -7.80 -1.97 -4.75
CA ASP A 91 -9.24 -2.14 -4.64
C ASP A 91 -9.75 -1.31 -3.45
N ASN A 92 -11.00 -0.91 -3.48
CA ASN A 92 -11.58 -0.11 -2.38
C ASN A 92 -10.68 1.07 -1.96
N ASP A 93 -10.21 1.82 -2.95
CA ASP A 93 -9.46 3.08 -2.77
C ASP A 93 -8.06 2.93 -2.15
N GLY A 94 -7.57 1.72 -2.01
CA GLY A 94 -6.25 1.46 -1.43
C GLY A 94 -5.62 0.18 -1.94
N TRP A 95 -4.42 -0.09 -1.45
CA TRP A 95 -3.69 -1.31 -1.75
C TRP A 95 -3.85 -2.30 -0.61
N TRP A 96 -4.20 -3.53 -0.92
CA TRP A 96 -4.49 -4.57 0.06
C TRP A 96 -3.58 -5.76 -0.14
N LEU A 97 -2.94 -6.20 0.94
CA LEU A 97 -2.03 -7.35 0.93
C LEU A 97 -2.78 -8.65 0.66
N GLY A 98 -2.27 -9.43 -0.28
CA GLY A 98 -2.79 -10.75 -0.61
C GLY A 98 -1.69 -11.66 -1.12
N GLU A 99 -2.07 -12.88 -1.51
CA GLU A 99 -1.14 -13.87 -2.07
C GLU A 99 -1.68 -14.40 -3.39
N ILE A 100 -0.79 -14.58 -4.35
CA ILE A 100 -1.13 -15.19 -5.64
C ILE A 100 -1.44 -16.68 -5.43
N THR A 101 -2.59 -17.12 -5.92
CA THR A 101 -3.03 -18.51 -5.78
C THR A 101 -3.30 -19.21 -7.10
N SER A 102 -2.97 -18.57 -8.22
CA SER A 102 -3.14 -19.16 -9.54
C SER A 102 -1.99 -18.79 -10.46
N GLU A 103 -1.89 -19.49 -11.58
CA GLU A 103 -1.04 -19.08 -12.68
C GLU A 103 -1.71 -17.90 -13.42
N LYS A 104 -0.90 -17.21 -14.23
CA LYS A 104 -1.39 -16.17 -15.12
C LYS A 104 -2.41 -16.74 -16.08
N THR A 105 -3.59 -16.13 -16.14
CA THR A 105 -4.66 -16.52 -17.07
C THR A 105 -5.00 -15.37 -17.99
N LEU A 106 -5.25 -15.67 -19.25
CA LEU A 106 -5.70 -14.66 -20.21
C LEU A 106 -7.23 -14.62 -20.20
N SER A 107 -7.81 -13.47 -19.94
CA SER A 107 -9.25 -13.23 -19.97
C SER A 107 -9.52 -11.94 -20.73
N GLU A 108 -10.32 -11.99 -21.80
CA GLU A 108 -10.73 -10.81 -22.57
C GLU A 108 -9.60 -9.85 -22.93
N ASN A 109 -8.44 -10.33 -23.34
CA ASN A 109 -7.23 -9.55 -23.66
C ASN A 109 -6.45 -9.03 -22.44
N TYR A 110 -6.82 -9.45 -21.21
CA TYR A 110 -6.09 -9.10 -20.01
C TYR A 110 -5.48 -10.33 -19.38
N TYR A 111 -4.28 -10.18 -18.86
CA TYR A 111 -3.71 -11.18 -17.97
C TYR A 111 -4.19 -10.94 -16.56
N CYS A 112 -4.64 -12.01 -15.90
CA CYS A 112 -5.25 -11.96 -14.59
C CYS A 112 -4.66 -13.02 -13.67
N TYR A 113 -4.82 -12.79 -12.37
CA TYR A 113 -4.41 -13.74 -11.33
C TYR A 113 -5.49 -13.83 -10.27
N ASN A 114 -5.62 -15.00 -9.65
CA ASN A 114 -6.39 -15.14 -8.41
C ASN A 114 -5.52 -14.69 -7.23
N VAL A 115 -6.08 -13.87 -6.37
CA VAL A 115 -5.41 -13.38 -5.17
C VAL A 115 -6.23 -13.76 -3.95
N TYR A 116 -5.59 -14.40 -2.99
CA TYR A 116 -6.20 -14.79 -1.72
C TYR A 116 -5.88 -13.75 -0.65
N PHE A 117 -6.92 -13.36 0.10
CA PHE A 117 -6.82 -12.42 1.21
C PHE A 117 -7.13 -13.15 2.50
N ASN A 118 -6.13 -13.34 3.38
CA ASN A 118 -6.34 -14.10 4.61
C ASN A 118 -7.22 -13.38 5.63
N THR A 119 -7.28 -12.04 5.57
CA THR A 119 -8.11 -11.25 6.48
C THR A 119 -9.61 -11.48 6.27
N THR A 120 -10.02 -11.79 5.05
CA THR A 120 -11.43 -12.02 4.69
C THR A 120 -11.71 -13.44 4.26
N ASP A 121 -10.67 -14.27 4.14
CA ASP A 121 -10.75 -15.64 3.62
C ASP A 121 -11.42 -15.70 2.25
N GLN A 122 -11.09 -14.74 1.39
CA GLN A 122 -11.65 -14.63 0.04
C GLN A 122 -10.56 -14.73 -1.00
N THR A 123 -10.89 -15.37 -2.13
CA THR A 123 -10.06 -15.38 -3.33
C THR A 123 -10.79 -14.59 -4.40
N ILE A 124 -10.13 -13.57 -4.94
CA ILE A 124 -10.71 -12.68 -5.95
C ILE A 124 -9.78 -12.62 -7.15
N TYR A 125 -10.37 -12.54 -8.31
CA TYR A 125 -9.70 -12.52 -9.59
C TYR A 125 -9.47 -11.09 -10.04
N TYR A 126 -8.18 -10.72 -10.28
CA TYR A 126 -7.82 -9.34 -10.64
C TYR A 126 -6.97 -9.29 -11.91
N PRO A 127 -7.16 -8.25 -12.74
CA PRO A 127 -6.23 -7.99 -13.83
C PRO A 127 -4.86 -7.59 -13.31
N CYS A 128 -3.81 -7.93 -14.04
CA CYS A 128 -2.43 -7.71 -13.59
C CYS A 128 -2.08 -6.24 -13.36
N ASP A 129 -2.76 -5.29 -14.01
CA ASP A 129 -2.51 -3.87 -13.81
C ASP A 129 -2.99 -3.34 -12.45
N ARG A 130 -3.78 -4.13 -11.72
CA ARG A 130 -4.21 -3.81 -10.35
C ARG A 130 -3.36 -4.50 -9.29
N ILE A 131 -2.34 -5.23 -9.69
CA ILE A 131 -1.50 -6.00 -8.78
C ILE A 131 -0.09 -5.44 -8.82
N ARG A 132 0.52 -5.27 -7.66
CA ARG A 132 1.92 -4.88 -7.55
C ARG A 132 2.64 -5.81 -6.60
N VAL A 133 3.97 -5.88 -6.74
CA VAL A 133 4.80 -6.63 -5.80
C VAL A 133 4.69 -5.98 -4.42
N HIS A 134 4.52 -6.81 -3.39
CA HIS A 134 4.47 -6.32 -2.01
C HIS A 134 5.89 -6.03 -1.51
N HIS A 135 6.07 -4.83 -0.96
CA HIS A 135 7.32 -4.42 -0.29
C HIS A 135 7.01 -4.05 1.16
N GLU A 136 7.92 -4.41 2.05
CA GLU A 136 7.88 -3.96 3.44
C GLU A 136 8.80 -2.77 3.63
N TRP A 137 8.37 -1.81 4.46
CA TRP A 137 9.16 -0.68 4.87
C TRP A 137 9.65 -0.92 6.30
N ILE A 138 10.93 -1.26 6.45
CA ILE A 138 11.49 -1.67 7.75
C ILE A 138 12.77 -0.88 8.00
N TYR A 139 12.83 -0.16 9.12
CA TYR A 139 14.00 0.62 9.53
C TYR A 139 14.51 1.58 8.45
N GLY A 140 13.58 2.21 7.73
CA GLY A 140 13.93 3.16 6.69
C GLY A 140 14.41 2.54 5.39
N GLU A 141 14.15 1.25 5.17
CA GLU A 141 14.56 0.54 3.97
C GLU A 141 13.41 -0.28 3.39
N TRP A 142 13.39 -0.36 2.07
CA TRP A 142 12.44 -1.22 1.37
C TRP A 142 12.99 -2.64 1.32
N ILE A 143 12.15 -3.59 1.73
CA ILE A 143 12.49 -5.00 1.71
C ILE A 143 11.47 -5.71 0.83
N LEU A 144 11.98 -6.45 -0.16
CA LEU A 144 11.18 -7.28 -1.03
C LEU A 144 11.10 -8.68 -0.42
N GLU A 145 9.90 -9.11 -0.07
CA GLU A 145 9.66 -10.45 0.41
C GLU A 145 9.42 -11.36 -0.80
N ARG A 146 10.25 -12.35 -0.92
CA ARG A 146 10.18 -13.32 -2.01
C ARG A 146 9.41 -14.56 -1.61
#